data_8f42464eb14e01224c3189f4d5c63987
#
_entry.id   8f42464eb14e01224c3189f4d5c63987
#
_cell.length_a   1.000
_cell.length_b   1.000
_cell.length_c   1.000
_cell.angle_alpha   90.00
_cell.angle_beta   90.00
_cell.angle_gamma   90.00
#
_symmetry.space_group_name_H-M   'P 1'
#
loop_
_entity.id
_entity.type
_entity.pdbx_description
1 polymer ?
#
loop_
_entity_poly.entity_id
_entity_poly.type
_entity_poly.pdbx_seq_one_letter_code
_entity_poly.pdbx_strand_id
1 'polypeptide(L)'
;MRPKRTILCVDDNEQSLSIRKVMLETRGYRVIARTTGKEALETFKQGGIDLLLSDLVMPDMDGAELVGKIKDISPETPAILFSGKIKIYDKDMRADLFIPKGMYAPAELLERIRILLIKKRGPKKQNFSMPPPLRAAS
;
A
#
# COMPACT_ATOMS: atom_id res chain seq x y z
N MET A 1 -1.61 19.34 -16.78
CA MET A 1 -1.95 18.10 -16.47
C MET A 1 -1.19 17.51 -15.36
N ARG A 2 -1.82 16.80 -14.46
CA ARG A 2 -1.18 16.23 -13.39
C ARG A 2 -0.69 14.89 -13.70
N PRO A 3 0.49 14.48 -13.32
CA PRO A 3 0.98 13.12 -13.51
C PRO A 3 0.16 12.16 -12.70
N LYS A 4 0.01 10.97 -13.19
CA LYS A 4 -0.70 9.96 -12.44
C LYS A 4 0.14 9.51 -11.26
N ARG A 5 -0.55 9.13 -10.18
CA ARG A 5 0.12 8.54 -9.06
C ARG A 5 0.38 7.09 -9.37
N THR A 6 1.50 6.59 -8.94
CA THR A 6 1.94 5.24 -9.23
C THR A 6 1.83 4.36 -7.98
N ILE A 7 1.15 3.23 -8.12
CA ILE A 7 0.97 2.27 -7.04
C ILE A 7 1.75 1.01 -7.38
N LEU A 8 2.58 0.56 -6.45
CA LEU A 8 3.28 -0.71 -6.59
C LEU A 8 2.42 -1.78 -5.93
N CYS A 9 1.93 -2.72 -6.72
CA CYS A 9 1.04 -3.75 -6.26
C CYS A 9 1.76 -5.07 -6.23
N VAL A 10 1.73 -5.77 -5.11
CA VAL A 10 2.50 -7.00 -4.93
C VAL A 10 1.62 -8.12 -4.40
N ASP A 11 1.60 -9.23 -5.11
CA ASP A 11 0.81 -10.38 -4.70
C ASP A 11 1.33 -11.57 -5.48
N ASP A 12 1.63 -12.67 -4.81
CA ASP A 12 2.14 -13.85 -5.51
C ASP A 12 1.05 -14.56 -6.31
N ASN A 13 -0.22 -14.21 -6.10
CA ASN A 13 -1.30 -14.76 -6.89
C ASN A 13 -1.53 -13.83 -8.09
N GLU A 14 -1.14 -14.29 -9.26
CA GLU A 14 -1.18 -13.43 -10.45
C GLU A 14 -2.58 -13.02 -10.84
N GLN A 15 -3.55 -13.86 -10.58
CA GLN A 15 -4.92 -13.56 -10.92
C GLN A 15 -5.45 -12.42 -10.05
N SER A 16 -5.21 -12.50 -8.76
CA SER A 16 -5.61 -11.43 -7.84
C SER A 16 -4.93 -10.13 -8.20
N LEU A 17 -3.65 -10.23 -8.54
CA LEU A 17 -2.85 -9.08 -8.88
C LEU A 17 -3.40 -8.39 -10.14
N SER A 18 -3.76 -9.19 -11.14
CA SER A 18 -4.30 -8.67 -12.37
C SER A 18 -5.60 -7.93 -12.16
N ILE A 19 -6.49 -8.51 -11.37
CA ILE A 19 -7.77 -7.89 -11.08
C ILE A 19 -7.58 -6.57 -10.36
N ARG A 20 -6.69 -6.56 -9.39
CA ARG A 20 -6.44 -5.34 -8.63
C ARG A 20 -5.83 -4.26 -9.51
N LYS A 21 -4.93 -4.67 -10.40
CA LYS A 21 -4.30 -3.73 -11.31
C LYS A 21 -5.34 -3.04 -12.19
N VAL A 22 -6.25 -3.82 -12.78
CA VAL A 22 -7.27 -3.25 -13.64
C VAL A 22 -8.15 -2.29 -12.84
N MET A 23 -8.55 -2.70 -11.65
CA MET A 23 -9.40 -1.86 -10.83
C MET A 23 -8.75 -0.50 -10.54
N LEU A 24 -7.48 -0.51 -10.21
CA LEU A 24 -6.79 0.73 -9.89
C LEU A 24 -6.57 1.58 -11.14
N GLU A 25 -6.26 0.95 -12.25
CA GLU A 25 -6.05 1.70 -13.47
C GLU A 25 -7.31 2.39 -13.96
N THR A 26 -8.46 1.80 -13.72
CA THR A 26 -9.71 2.44 -14.12
C THR A 26 -9.98 3.70 -13.32
N ARG A 27 -9.29 3.87 -12.19
CA ARG A 27 -9.44 5.08 -11.42
C ARG A 27 -8.34 6.07 -11.67
N GLY A 28 -7.52 5.84 -12.68
CA GLY A 28 -6.52 6.80 -13.08
C GLY A 28 -5.15 6.61 -12.47
N TYR A 29 -4.93 5.52 -11.77
CA TYR A 29 -3.60 5.27 -11.21
C TYR A 29 -2.73 4.55 -12.22
N ARG A 30 -1.43 4.74 -12.11
CA ARG A 30 -0.48 3.94 -12.85
C ARG A 30 -0.12 2.80 -11.90
N VAL A 31 -0.11 1.57 -12.38
CA VAL A 31 0.15 0.43 -11.51
C VAL A 31 1.33 -0.37 -12.04
N ILE A 32 2.26 -0.68 -11.14
CA ILE A 32 3.33 -1.59 -11.45
C ILE A 32 3.08 -2.82 -10.61
N ALA A 33 2.98 -3.97 -11.23
CA ALA A 33 2.63 -5.21 -10.56
C ALA A 33 3.84 -6.11 -10.44
N ARG A 34 4.07 -6.66 -9.26
CA ARG A 34 5.16 -7.60 -9.04
C ARG A 34 4.64 -8.78 -8.25
N THR A 35 5.24 -9.94 -8.47
CA THR A 35 4.77 -11.15 -7.82
C THR A 35 5.62 -11.59 -6.64
N THR A 36 6.75 -10.95 -6.42
CA THR A 36 7.61 -11.28 -5.27
C THR A 36 8.02 -10.02 -4.55
N GLY A 37 8.30 -10.16 -3.26
CA GLY A 37 8.77 -9.02 -2.49
C GLY A 37 10.11 -8.51 -2.95
N LYS A 38 10.97 -9.44 -3.40
CA LYS A 38 12.26 -9.06 -3.87
C LYS A 38 12.18 -8.18 -5.11
N GLU A 39 11.36 -8.58 -6.07
CA GLU A 39 11.18 -7.78 -7.27
C GLU A 39 10.55 -6.43 -6.95
N ALA A 40 9.61 -6.45 -6.01
CA ALA A 40 8.95 -5.21 -5.60
C ALA A 40 9.94 -4.24 -4.99
N LEU A 41 10.84 -4.75 -4.15
CA LEU A 41 11.82 -3.89 -3.52
C LEU A 41 12.76 -3.28 -4.56
N GLU A 42 13.18 -4.08 -5.53
CA GLU A 42 14.04 -3.56 -6.59
C GLU A 42 13.32 -2.49 -7.40
N THR A 43 12.05 -2.71 -7.66
CA THR A 43 11.24 -1.73 -8.38
C THR A 43 11.13 -0.43 -7.56
N PHE A 44 10.91 -0.57 -6.27
CA PHE A 44 10.78 0.60 -5.42
C PHE A 44 12.05 1.43 -5.41
N LYS A 45 13.18 0.77 -5.42
CA LYS A 45 14.47 1.47 -5.39
C LYS A 45 14.71 2.33 -6.63
N GLN A 46 14.02 2.02 -7.70
CA GLN A 46 14.16 2.81 -8.92
C GLN A 46 13.41 4.13 -8.84
N GLY A 47 12.60 4.31 -7.83
CA GLY A 47 11.93 5.57 -7.61
C GLY A 47 10.58 5.68 -8.29
N GLY A 48 9.85 6.71 -7.95
CA GLY A 48 8.60 7.01 -8.61
C GLY A 48 7.37 6.31 -8.07
N ILE A 49 7.48 5.61 -6.95
CA ILE A 49 6.34 4.92 -6.37
C ILE A 49 5.69 5.80 -5.31
N ASP A 50 4.39 5.99 -5.40
CA ASP A 50 3.66 6.83 -4.47
C ASP A 50 2.98 6.06 -3.35
N LEU A 51 2.71 4.78 -3.55
CA LEU A 51 2.04 3.96 -2.54
C LEU A 51 2.32 2.50 -2.79
N LEU A 52 2.49 1.74 -1.71
CA LEU A 52 2.69 0.29 -1.79
C LEU A 52 1.41 -0.42 -1.36
N LEU A 53 1.01 -1.43 -2.13
CA LEU A 53 -0.16 -2.22 -1.82
C LEU A 53 0.29 -3.67 -1.94
N SER A 54 0.45 -4.37 -0.84
CA SER A 54 1.05 -5.70 -0.85
C SER A 54 0.28 -6.73 -0.05
N ASP A 55 0.32 -7.96 -0.52
CA ASP A 55 -0.16 -9.07 0.26
C ASP A 55 0.83 -9.30 1.41
N LEU A 56 0.35 -9.78 2.54
CA LEU A 56 1.21 -10.06 3.67
C LEU A 56 1.99 -11.35 3.46
N VAL A 57 1.31 -12.39 3.02
CA VAL A 57 1.94 -13.69 2.91
C VAL A 57 2.44 -13.95 1.50
N MET A 58 3.74 -14.05 1.35
CA MET A 58 4.37 -14.32 0.07
C MET A 58 5.57 -15.22 0.32
N PRO A 59 5.94 -16.03 -0.65
CA PRO A 59 6.95 -17.07 -0.38
C PRO A 59 8.36 -16.58 -0.08
N ASP A 60 8.82 -15.55 -0.73
CA ASP A 60 10.22 -15.15 -0.57
C ASP A 60 10.44 -14.13 0.54
N MET A 61 9.67 -13.10 0.54
CA MET A 61 9.78 -12.02 1.50
C MET A 61 8.35 -11.63 1.81
N ASP A 62 7.92 -11.70 3.04
CA ASP A 62 6.52 -11.39 3.32
C ASP A 62 6.30 -9.88 3.23
N GLY A 63 5.03 -9.49 3.23
CA GLY A 63 4.67 -8.10 3.05
C GLY A 63 5.15 -7.21 4.17
N ALA A 64 5.19 -7.73 5.39
CA ALA A 64 5.64 -6.91 6.52
C ALA A 64 7.11 -6.58 6.38
N GLU A 65 7.89 -7.54 5.94
CA GLU A 65 9.31 -7.31 5.72
C GLU A 65 9.51 -6.32 4.57
N LEU A 66 8.72 -6.47 3.52
CA LEU A 66 8.79 -5.56 2.38
C LEU A 66 8.47 -4.14 2.82
N VAL A 67 7.40 -3.97 3.60
CA VAL A 67 7.02 -2.65 4.09
C VAL A 67 8.16 -2.05 4.92
N GLY A 68 8.76 -2.86 5.79
CA GLY A 68 9.85 -2.37 6.63
C GLY A 68 11.00 -1.85 5.81
N LYS A 69 11.39 -2.59 4.77
CA LYS A 69 12.50 -2.17 3.93
C LYS A 69 12.16 -0.91 3.15
N ILE A 70 10.94 -0.82 2.67
CA ILE A 70 10.51 0.35 1.93
C ILE A 70 10.45 1.57 2.85
N LYS A 71 9.95 1.40 4.07
CA LYS A 71 9.89 2.50 5.02
C LYS A 71 11.28 2.97 5.44
N ASP A 72 12.25 2.06 5.43
CA ASP A 72 13.63 2.46 5.72
C ASP A 72 14.17 3.38 4.61
N ILE A 73 13.74 3.14 3.38
CA ILE A 73 14.18 3.97 2.26
C ILE A 73 13.37 5.27 2.20
N SER A 74 12.07 5.17 2.39
CA SER A 74 11.17 6.31 2.24
C SER A 74 10.05 6.23 3.27
N PRO A 75 10.29 6.75 4.47
CA PRO A 75 9.31 6.62 5.56
C PRO A 75 7.96 7.23 5.27
N GLU A 76 7.90 8.20 4.37
CA GLU A 76 6.65 8.85 4.08
C GLU A 76 5.80 8.12 3.04
N THR A 77 6.31 7.08 2.39
CA THR A 77 5.53 6.37 1.39
C THR A 77 4.47 5.51 2.09
N PRO A 78 3.20 5.75 1.79
CA PRO A 78 2.16 4.96 2.45
C PRO A 78 2.18 3.51 1.99
N ALA A 79 1.86 2.62 2.88
CA ALA A 79 1.87 1.19 2.61
C ALA A 79 0.63 0.53 3.18
N ILE A 80 -0.03 -0.29 2.37
CA ILE A 80 -1.21 -1.04 2.77
C ILE A 80 -0.89 -2.51 2.64
N LEU A 81 -1.22 -3.28 3.68
CA LEU A 81 -1.05 -4.72 3.66
C LEU A 81 -2.39 -5.44 3.66
N PHE A 82 -2.48 -6.49 2.87
CA PHE A 82 -3.64 -7.35 2.87
C PHE A 82 -3.28 -8.68 3.52
N SER A 83 -4.19 -9.24 4.27
CA SER A 83 -3.99 -10.57 4.83
C SER A 83 -5.26 -11.38 4.79
N GLY A 84 -5.14 -12.65 4.51
CA GLY A 84 -6.28 -13.55 4.56
C GLY A 84 -6.61 -13.98 5.97
N LYS A 85 -5.75 -13.68 6.94
CA LYS A 85 -5.99 -14.06 8.32
C LYS A 85 -6.01 -12.85 9.18
N ILE A 86 -7.15 -12.56 9.73
CA ILE A 86 -7.33 -11.40 10.53
C ILE A 86 -6.44 -11.35 11.73
N LYS A 87 -6.14 -12.47 12.32
CA LYS A 87 -5.38 -12.45 13.51
C LYS A 87 -3.91 -12.27 13.37
N ILE A 88 -3.43 -12.11 12.19
CA ILE A 88 -2.02 -11.95 11.98
C ILE A 88 -1.51 -10.55 12.28
N TYR A 89 -2.40 -9.63 12.49
CA TYR A 89 -1.97 -8.27 12.74
C TYR A 89 -0.96 -8.18 13.88
N ASP A 90 0.14 -7.51 13.64
CA ASP A 90 1.19 -7.34 14.61
C ASP A 90 1.43 -5.85 14.70
N LYS A 91 1.38 -5.31 15.89
CA LYS A 91 1.57 -3.88 16.04
C LYS A 91 2.95 -3.43 15.64
N ASP A 92 3.89 -4.35 15.44
CA ASP A 92 5.21 -3.96 14.97
C ASP A 92 5.26 -3.80 13.47
N MET A 93 4.19 -4.11 12.77
CA MET A 93 4.16 -3.90 11.34
C MET A 93 4.09 -2.42 11.07
N ARG A 94 4.85 -1.99 10.11
CA ARG A 94 4.97 -0.56 9.83
C ARG A 94 4.02 -0.07 8.74
N ALA A 95 3.08 -0.90 8.33
CA ALA A 95 2.11 -0.50 7.32
C ALA A 95 1.18 0.57 7.87
N ASP A 96 0.73 1.45 7.00
CA ASP A 96 -0.19 2.49 7.38
C ASP A 96 -1.61 1.96 7.50
N LEU A 97 -1.91 0.86 6.83
CA LEU A 97 -3.23 0.29 6.87
C LEU A 97 -3.13 -1.20 6.66
N PHE A 98 -3.93 -1.96 7.38
CA PHE A 98 -3.95 -3.40 7.29
C PHE A 98 -5.39 -3.81 6.98
N ILE A 99 -5.60 -4.50 5.86
CA ILE A 99 -6.94 -4.86 5.42
C ILE A 99 -7.08 -6.36 5.30
N PRO A 100 -8.10 -6.96 5.91
CA PRO A 100 -8.33 -8.39 5.73
C PRO A 100 -8.78 -8.65 4.30
N LYS A 101 -8.16 -9.63 3.67
CA LYS A 101 -8.50 -9.96 2.30
C LYS A 101 -9.92 -10.42 2.21
N GLY A 102 -10.60 -10.00 1.18
CA GLY A 102 -11.95 -10.42 0.94
C GLY A 102 -13.00 -9.80 1.82
N MET A 103 -12.61 -8.91 2.71
CA MET A 103 -13.56 -8.30 3.61
C MET A 103 -13.70 -6.80 3.41
N TYR A 104 -13.38 -6.34 2.23
CA TYR A 104 -13.56 -4.93 1.95
C TYR A 104 -14.25 -4.78 0.61
N ALA A 105 -14.93 -3.67 0.44
CA ALA A 105 -15.51 -3.36 -0.85
C ALA A 105 -14.45 -2.62 -1.67
N PRO A 106 -14.41 -2.83 -2.98
CA PRO A 106 -13.44 -2.11 -3.80
C PRO A 106 -13.51 -0.60 -3.63
N ALA A 107 -14.71 -0.05 -3.47
CA ALA A 107 -14.85 1.38 -3.28
C ALA A 107 -14.19 1.84 -2.00
N GLU A 108 -14.22 1.02 -0.98
CA GLU A 108 -13.60 1.36 0.29
C GLU A 108 -12.09 1.38 0.17
N LEU A 109 -11.52 0.40 -0.52
CA LEU A 109 -10.08 0.38 -0.74
C LEU A 109 -9.65 1.62 -1.52
N LEU A 110 -10.40 1.97 -2.56
CA LEU A 110 -10.06 3.13 -3.37
C LEU A 110 -10.10 4.41 -2.56
N GLU A 111 -11.06 4.51 -1.65
CA GLU A 111 -11.15 5.69 -0.81
C GLU A 111 -9.98 5.78 0.16
N ARG A 112 -9.57 4.64 0.73
CA ARG A 112 -8.43 4.64 1.64
C ARG A 112 -7.15 5.03 0.92
N ILE A 113 -6.98 4.54 -0.31
CA ILE A 113 -5.82 4.89 -1.10
C ILE A 113 -5.81 6.40 -1.34
N ARG A 114 -6.95 6.94 -1.73
CA ARG A 114 -7.04 8.36 -2.01
C ARG A 114 -6.64 9.18 -0.79
N ILE A 115 -7.15 8.79 0.36
CA ILE A 115 -6.86 9.51 1.59
C ILE A 115 -5.38 9.44 1.95
N LEU A 116 -4.77 8.27 1.82
CA LEU A 116 -3.38 8.14 2.15
C LEU A 116 -2.50 8.96 1.20
N LEU A 117 -2.87 9.01 -0.05
CA LEU A 117 -2.09 9.80 -1.01
C LEU A 117 -2.21 11.30 -0.74
N ILE A 118 -3.37 11.75 -0.31
CA ILE A 118 -3.56 13.14 0.04
C ILE A 118 -2.73 13.50 1.25
N LYS A 119 -2.74 12.65 2.26
CA LYS A 119 -1.97 12.93 3.45
C LYS A 119 -0.49 12.99 3.15
N LYS A 120 0.00 12.11 2.29
CA LYS A 120 1.39 12.12 1.95
C LYS A 120 1.78 13.44 1.31
N ARG A 121 0.86 14.02 0.46
CA ARG A 121 1.16 15.25 -0.16
C ARG A 121 0.94 16.41 0.69
N GLY A 122 0.37 16.30 1.81
CA GLY A 122 0.07 17.42 2.68
C GLY A 122 1.30 18.17 3.05
N PRO A 123 1.10 19.33 3.54
CA PRO A 123 2.17 20.20 3.94
C PRO A 123 2.91 19.57 4.99
N LYS A 124 4.08 19.45 4.82
CA LYS A 124 4.76 18.88 5.74
C LYS A 124 4.90 19.53 6.91
N LYS A 125 4.85 20.54 7.04
CA LYS A 125 5.06 21.22 8.16
C LYS A 125 4.04 21.19 9.03
N GLN A 126 3.26 20.91 9.07
CA GLN A 126 2.27 21.04 9.81
C GLN A 126 2.22 20.20 10.76
N ASN A 127 2.39 19.79 11.12
CA ASN A 127 2.38 19.04 11.99
C ASN A 127 1.44 19.06 12.84
N PHE A 128 0.83 19.36 12.99
CA PHE A 128 0.00 19.54 13.83
C PHE A 128 -0.80 18.46 13.90
N SER A 129 -1.05 18.09 14.41
CA SER A 129 -1.79 17.21 14.72
C SER A 129 -2.65 16.61 14.06
N MET A 130 -2.80 15.97 13.95
CA MET A 130 -3.55 15.43 13.33
C MET A 130 -4.41 14.75 13.86
N PRO A 131 -5.10 14.51 13.67
CA PRO A 131 -6.12 13.96 14.14
C PRO A 131 -6.11 12.65 14.15
N PRO A 132 -6.11 12.25 14.85
CA PRO A 132 -6.07 10.99 15.02
C PRO A 132 -7.20 10.28 14.65
N PRO A 133 -8.07 10.70 14.75
CA PRO A 133 -9.19 10.06 14.60
C PRO A 133 -9.25 9.21 13.54
N LEU A 134 -9.05 9.33 12.94
CA LEU A 134 -9.22 8.67 11.98
C LEU A 134 -8.77 7.48 12.20
N ARG A 135 -8.19 7.34 12.67
CA ARG A 135 -7.69 6.31 12.79
C ARG A 135 -8.31 5.52 13.52
N ALA A 136 -8.73 5.91 14.09
CA ALA A 136 -9.22 5.22 14.94
C ALA A 136 -10.14 4.48 14.32
N ALA A 137 -10.48 4.75 13.94
CA ALA A 137 -11.30 4.16 13.51
C ALA A 137 -10.94 3.39 12.75
N SER A 138 -10.63 3.48 12.90
CA SER A 138 -10.38 3.00 12.28
C SER A 138 -10.27 2.44 12.18
#